data_756aaf6701c7789ad620fa9079496ec5
#
_entry.id   756aaf6701c7789ad620fa9079496ec5
#
_cell.length_a   1.000
_cell.length_b   1.000
_cell.length_c   1.000
_cell.angle_alpha   90.00
_cell.angle_beta   90.00
_cell.angle_gamma   90.00
#
_symmetry.space_group_name_H-M   'P 1'
#
loop_
_entity.id
_entity.type
_entity.pdbx_description
1 polymer ?
#
loop_
_entity_poly.entity_id
_entity_poly.type
_entity_poly.pdbx_seq_one_letter_code
_entity_poly.pdbx_strand_id
1 'polypeptide(L)'
;MTYLFMILAFVTGLFVQYLIIVSIVLIHELGHFLMARLLGWRIEKLMLWFFGGVMVTDEHLSRPIYEEFLVVIAGPLQHVFIHIGLFYFGDLLLGEQLLTEAYQYNIWILLFNLIPIWPLDGGKCVQLGLTSLFPFKTAYQAMLIVSLCFIIGILIVGSLYMILTMSGIVLGIFLLQENIVEWKRRHYIFMRFLLNRSQSKQKSKKQIVEVEPSTSLYHVFTLFKRSSHYQLKIRQWDEAVIEENEALAFFFKGHTAQPTIRDMIYFKEMN
;
A
#
# COMPACT_ATOMS: atom_id res chain seq x y z
N MET A 1 4.83 -23.79 -3.33
CA MET A 1 3.44 -23.68 -2.80
C MET A 1 2.39 -23.81 -3.92
N THR A 2 2.45 -23.03 -4.98
CA THR A 2 1.51 -23.08 -6.12
C THR A 2 1.36 -24.50 -6.72
N TYR A 3 2.47 -25.25 -6.87
CA TYR A 3 2.44 -26.63 -7.35
C TYR A 3 1.69 -27.59 -6.42
N LEU A 4 1.76 -27.38 -5.10
CA LEU A 4 1.03 -28.20 -4.12
C LEU A 4 -0.49 -28.04 -4.30
N PHE A 5 -0.97 -26.79 -4.47
CA PHE A 5 -2.40 -26.54 -4.73
C PHE A 5 -2.85 -27.05 -6.08
N MET A 6 -2.01 -26.96 -7.08
CA MET A 6 -2.30 -27.53 -8.40
C MET A 6 -2.49 -29.05 -8.32
N ILE A 7 -1.59 -29.74 -7.58
CA ILE A 7 -1.71 -31.19 -7.35
C ILE A 7 -2.96 -31.52 -6.54
N LEU A 8 -3.24 -30.74 -5.47
CA LEU A 8 -4.43 -30.95 -4.65
C LEU A 8 -5.72 -30.74 -5.45
N ALA A 9 -5.78 -29.68 -6.27
CA ALA A 9 -6.91 -29.42 -7.16
C ALA A 9 -7.11 -30.53 -8.20
N PHE A 10 -6.03 -31.10 -8.71
CA PHE A 10 -6.09 -32.24 -9.62
C PHE A 10 -6.64 -33.49 -8.92
N VAL A 11 -6.15 -33.81 -7.72
CA VAL A 11 -6.58 -34.97 -6.93
C VAL A 11 -8.04 -34.84 -6.48
N THR A 12 -8.49 -33.62 -6.17
CA THR A 12 -9.89 -33.38 -5.72
C THR A 12 -10.88 -33.21 -6.89
N GLY A 13 -10.41 -33.20 -8.14
CA GLY A 13 -11.27 -32.98 -9.32
C GLY A 13 -11.65 -31.49 -9.53
N LEU A 14 -11.09 -30.55 -8.75
CA LEU A 14 -11.38 -29.12 -8.81
C LEU A 14 -10.34 -28.35 -9.66
N PHE A 15 -9.66 -29.06 -10.56
CA PHE A 15 -8.57 -28.47 -11.35
C PHE A 15 -9.03 -27.32 -12.27
N VAL A 16 -10.19 -27.45 -12.89
CA VAL A 16 -10.74 -26.43 -13.79
C VAL A 16 -11.14 -25.19 -13.01
N GLN A 17 -11.79 -25.33 -11.86
CA GLN A 17 -12.14 -24.22 -10.97
C GLN A 17 -10.87 -23.47 -10.49
N TYR A 18 -9.84 -24.23 -10.12
CA TYR A 18 -8.54 -23.65 -9.75
C TYR A 18 -7.94 -22.83 -10.90
N LEU A 19 -7.98 -23.34 -12.14
CA LEU A 19 -7.49 -22.61 -13.31
C LEU A 19 -8.28 -21.32 -13.55
N ILE A 20 -9.61 -21.35 -13.41
CA ILE A 20 -10.46 -20.17 -13.55
C ILE A 20 -10.05 -19.10 -12.51
N ILE A 21 -9.95 -19.47 -11.23
CA ILE A 21 -9.57 -18.56 -10.14
C ILE A 21 -8.19 -17.96 -10.41
N VAL A 22 -7.19 -18.79 -10.74
CA VAL A 22 -5.83 -18.34 -11.04
C VAL A 22 -5.81 -17.40 -12.25
N SER A 23 -6.59 -17.70 -13.29
CA SER A 23 -6.68 -16.83 -14.48
C SER A 23 -7.26 -15.46 -14.14
N ILE A 24 -8.33 -15.41 -13.34
CA ILE A 24 -8.93 -14.15 -12.86
C ILE A 24 -7.92 -13.34 -12.06
N VAL A 25 -7.22 -13.98 -11.11
CA VAL A 25 -6.20 -13.31 -10.28
C VAL A 25 -5.04 -12.81 -11.15
N LEU A 26 -4.56 -13.60 -12.12
CA LEU A 26 -3.49 -13.19 -13.04
C LEU A 26 -3.89 -11.98 -13.89
N ILE A 27 -5.12 -11.94 -14.42
CA ILE A 27 -5.61 -10.81 -15.19
C ILE A 27 -5.73 -9.56 -14.31
N HIS A 28 -6.21 -9.71 -13.07
CA HIS A 28 -6.26 -8.64 -12.09
C HIS A 28 -4.85 -8.05 -11.81
N GLU A 29 -3.87 -8.88 -11.52
CA GLU A 29 -2.48 -8.45 -11.28
C GLU A 29 -1.83 -7.83 -12.52
N LEU A 30 -2.18 -8.36 -13.70
CA LEU A 30 -1.74 -7.79 -14.95
C LEU A 30 -2.25 -6.36 -15.13
N GLY A 31 -3.43 -6.03 -14.60
CA GLY A 31 -3.96 -4.67 -14.57
C GLY A 31 -3.03 -3.70 -13.82
N HIS A 32 -2.62 -4.05 -12.61
CA HIS A 32 -1.65 -3.27 -11.84
C HIS A 32 -0.32 -3.11 -12.57
N PHE A 33 0.19 -4.22 -13.10
CA PHE A 33 1.45 -4.23 -13.83
C PHE A 33 1.43 -3.35 -15.07
N LEU A 34 0.41 -3.47 -15.91
CA LEU A 34 0.29 -2.69 -17.14
C LEU A 34 0.19 -1.19 -16.83
N MET A 35 -0.63 -0.81 -15.84
CA MET A 35 -0.75 0.59 -15.44
C MET A 35 0.56 1.15 -14.91
N ALA A 36 1.27 0.42 -14.05
CA ALA A 36 2.58 0.81 -13.55
C ALA A 36 3.61 1.00 -14.68
N ARG A 37 3.60 0.09 -15.67
CA ARG A 37 4.47 0.19 -16.87
C ARG A 37 4.12 1.39 -17.73
N LEU A 38 2.83 1.67 -17.96
CA LEU A 38 2.37 2.84 -18.70
C LEU A 38 2.79 4.15 -18.04
N LEU A 39 2.84 4.19 -16.71
CA LEU A 39 3.31 5.34 -15.93
C LEU A 39 4.85 5.38 -15.78
N GLY A 40 5.57 4.46 -16.43
CA GLY A 40 7.03 4.43 -16.42
C GLY A 40 7.65 3.99 -15.09
N TRP A 41 6.95 3.19 -14.28
CA TRP A 41 7.48 2.66 -13.03
C TRP A 41 8.53 1.57 -13.30
N ARG A 42 9.57 1.56 -12.47
CA ARG A 42 10.58 0.48 -12.47
C ARG A 42 10.06 -0.69 -11.67
N ILE A 43 9.75 -1.79 -12.37
CA ILE A 43 9.27 -3.02 -11.75
C ILE A 43 10.44 -3.98 -11.66
N GLU A 44 10.81 -4.37 -10.46
CA GLU A 44 11.92 -5.28 -10.21
C GLU A 44 11.52 -6.73 -10.42
N LYS A 45 10.39 -7.14 -9.83
CA LYS A 45 9.92 -8.53 -9.87
C LYS A 45 8.40 -8.57 -9.80
N LEU A 46 7.82 -9.52 -10.52
CA LEU A 46 6.45 -10.00 -10.35
C LEU A 46 6.54 -11.34 -9.61
N MET A 47 6.02 -11.39 -8.40
CA MET A 47 5.96 -12.61 -7.60
C MET A 47 4.51 -13.04 -7.49
N LEU A 48 4.21 -14.27 -7.93
CA LEU A 48 2.93 -14.88 -7.65
C LEU A 48 2.97 -15.46 -6.23
N TRP A 49 2.21 -14.84 -5.34
CA TRP A 49 2.01 -15.30 -3.99
C TRP A 49 0.71 -16.10 -3.89
N PHE A 50 0.51 -16.75 -2.75
CA PHE A 50 -0.60 -17.67 -2.48
C PHE A 50 -2.00 -17.04 -2.69
N PHE A 51 -2.16 -15.78 -2.36
CA PHE A 51 -3.44 -15.04 -2.43
C PHE A 51 -3.47 -13.98 -3.53
N GLY A 52 -2.51 -13.98 -4.46
CA GLY A 52 -2.42 -12.97 -5.52
C GLY A 52 -1.01 -12.78 -6.04
N GLY A 53 -0.82 -11.85 -6.92
CA GLY A 53 0.48 -11.38 -7.35
C GLY A 53 0.98 -10.24 -6.45
N VAL A 54 2.27 -10.18 -6.24
CA VAL A 54 2.92 -9.04 -5.59
C VAL A 54 3.89 -8.44 -6.58
N MET A 55 3.57 -7.23 -7.03
CA MET A 55 4.51 -6.43 -7.80
C MET A 55 5.50 -5.76 -6.86
N VAL A 56 6.77 -6.18 -6.92
CA VAL A 56 7.86 -5.55 -6.18
C VAL A 56 8.37 -4.37 -6.97
N THR A 57 8.25 -3.18 -6.41
CA THR A 57 8.77 -1.94 -6.97
C THR A 57 9.32 -1.05 -5.86
N ASP A 58 10.43 -0.38 -6.14
CA ASP A 58 11.00 0.62 -5.24
C ASP A 58 10.30 1.99 -5.32
N GLU A 59 9.38 2.13 -6.26
CA GLU A 59 8.75 3.42 -6.53
C GLU A 59 7.51 3.72 -5.68
N HIS A 60 7.00 2.75 -4.92
CA HIS A 60 5.98 3.03 -3.92
C HIS A 60 6.48 4.09 -2.92
N LEU A 61 5.62 5.05 -2.62
CA LEU A 61 5.90 6.21 -1.74
C LEU A 61 6.78 7.32 -2.36
N SER A 62 7.40 7.09 -3.52
CA SER A 62 8.20 8.09 -4.24
C SER A 62 7.43 8.75 -5.38
N ARG A 63 6.38 8.12 -5.87
CA ARG A 63 5.54 8.61 -6.97
C ARG A 63 4.38 9.48 -6.47
N PRO A 64 3.78 10.32 -7.32
CA PRO A 64 2.58 11.10 -6.99
C PRO A 64 1.41 10.20 -6.56
N ILE A 65 0.60 10.66 -5.60
CA ILE A 65 -0.55 9.90 -5.06
C ILE A 65 -1.52 9.46 -6.17
N TYR A 66 -1.75 10.32 -7.20
CA TYR A 66 -2.66 9.99 -8.30
C TYR A 66 -2.16 8.83 -9.15
N GLU A 67 -0.83 8.71 -9.38
CA GLU A 67 -0.25 7.58 -10.10
C GLU A 67 -0.45 6.28 -9.33
N GLU A 68 -0.18 6.30 -8.02
CA GLU A 68 -0.39 5.12 -7.18
C GLU A 68 -1.87 4.72 -7.13
N PHE A 69 -2.78 5.70 -7.07
CA PHE A 69 -4.22 5.44 -7.14
C PHE A 69 -4.62 4.76 -8.45
N LEU A 70 -4.11 5.26 -9.59
CA LEU A 70 -4.36 4.65 -10.91
C LEU A 70 -3.84 3.22 -10.98
N VAL A 71 -2.65 2.97 -10.44
CA VAL A 71 -2.08 1.62 -10.37
C VAL A 71 -2.97 0.72 -9.49
N VAL A 72 -3.37 1.17 -8.31
CA VAL A 72 -4.18 0.36 -7.38
C VAL A 72 -5.56 0.05 -7.95
N ILE A 73 -6.23 1.00 -8.63
CA ILE A 73 -7.57 0.76 -9.18
C ILE A 73 -7.56 -0.08 -10.47
N ALA A 74 -6.41 -0.15 -11.15
CA ALA A 74 -6.29 -0.87 -12.41
C ALA A 74 -6.52 -2.38 -12.28
N GLY A 75 -6.17 -3.00 -11.13
CA GLY A 75 -6.49 -4.40 -10.83
C GLY A 75 -7.99 -4.63 -10.73
N PRO A 76 -8.70 -3.98 -9.78
CA PRO A 76 -10.15 -4.04 -9.69
C PRO A 76 -10.88 -3.75 -11.00
N LEU A 77 -10.37 -2.84 -11.82
CA LEU A 77 -10.95 -2.53 -13.13
C LEU A 77 -10.92 -3.73 -14.09
N GLN A 78 -9.92 -4.63 -14.00
CA GLN A 78 -9.85 -5.83 -14.84
C GLN A 78 -11.05 -6.74 -14.66
N HIS A 79 -11.67 -6.77 -13.48
CA HIS A 79 -12.86 -7.60 -13.26
C HIS A 79 -14.06 -7.19 -14.12
N VAL A 80 -14.14 -5.91 -14.52
CA VAL A 80 -15.13 -5.44 -15.48
C VAL A 80 -14.85 -6.03 -16.86
N PHE A 81 -13.59 -6.02 -17.30
CA PHE A 81 -13.21 -6.62 -18.59
C PHE A 81 -13.36 -8.13 -18.59
N ILE A 82 -13.05 -8.82 -17.48
CA ILE A 82 -13.29 -10.25 -17.31
C ILE A 82 -14.79 -10.53 -17.43
N HIS A 83 -15.64 -9.73 -16.77
CA HIS A 83 -17.10 -9.90 -16.83
C HIS A 83 -17.64 -9.75 -18.25
N ILE A 84 -17.17 -8.74 -18.99
CA ILE A 84 -17.51 -8.54 -20.39
C ILE A 84 -17.01 -9.71 -21.27
N GLY A 85 -15.79 -10.17 -21.02
CA GLY A 85 -15.22 -11.33 -21.74
C GLY A 85 -16.02 -12.61 -21.51
N LEU A 86 -16.43 -12.88 -20.28
CA LEU A 86 -17.30 -14.01 -19.95
C LEU A 86 -18.67 -13.89 -20.62
N PHE A 87 -19.22 -12.69 -20.71
CA PHE A 87 -20.51 -12.45 -21.35
C PHE A 87 -20.51 -12.78 -22.86
N TYR A 88 -19.45 -12.41 -23.59
CA TYR A 88 -19.38 -12.61 -25.02
C TYR A 88 -18.82 -13.97 -25.44
N PHE A 89 -17.91 -14.54 -24.66
CA PHE A 89 -17.14 -15.72 -25.03
C PHE A 89 -17.32 -16.90 -24.07
N GLY A 90 -17.98 -16.69 -22.94
CA GLY A 90 -18.07 -17.69 -21.86
C GLY A 90 -18.78 -18.96 -22.30
N ASP A 91 -19.89 -18.84 -23.02
CA ASP A 91 -20.64 -20.00 -23.54
C ASP A 91 -19.84 -20.86 -24.51
N LEU A 92 -18.92 -20.23 -25.26
CA LEU A 92 -18.05 -20.94 -26.19
C LEU A 92 -16.91 -21.68 -25.50
N LEU A 93 -16.40 -21.12 -24.38
CA LEU A 93 -15.19 -21.61 -23.69
C LEU A 93 -15.51 -22.53 -22.51
N LEU A 94 -16.64 -22.31 -21.83
CA LEU A 94 -17.02 -22.97 -20.58
C LEU A 94 -18.44 -23.52 -20.74
N GLY A 95 -18.71 -24.69 -20.16
CA GLY A 95 -20.09 -25.15 -20.01
C GLY A 95 -20.88 -24.28 -19.03
N GLU A 96 -22.20 -24.31 -19.06
CA GLU A 96 -23.11 -23.46 -18.29
C GLU A 96 -22.77 -23.38 -16.79
N GLN A 97 -22.43 -24.54 -16.18
CA GLN A 97 -22.05 -24.60 -14.76
C GLN A 97 -20.75 -23.84 -14.48
N LEU A 98 -19.69 -24.09 -15.26
CA LEU A 98 -18.39 -23.44 -15.07
C LEU A 98 -18.46 -21.94 -15.37
N LEU A 99 -19.30 -21.54 -16.32
CA LEU A 99 -19.53 -20.12 -16.61
C LEU A 99 -20.17 -19.41 -15.42
N THR A 100 -21.19 -20.01 -14.81
CA THR A 100 -21.82 -19.47 -13.59
C THR A 100 -20.81 -19.34 -12.44
N GLU A 101 -19.99 -20.37 -12.22
CA GLU A 101 -18.93 -20.36 -11.22
C GLU A 101 -17.89 -19.25 -11.52
N ALA A 102 -17.49 -19.07 -12.78
CA ALA A 102 -16.53 -18.04 -13.19
C ALA A 102 -17.04 -16.62 -12.89
N TYR A 103 -18.34 -16.34 -13.15
CA TYR A 103 -18.97 -15.08 -12.76
C TYR A 103 -18.93 -14.86 -11.25
N GLN A 104 -19.27 -15.90 -10.48
CA GLN A 104 -19.24 -15.83 -9.01
C GLN A 104 -17.82 -15.55 -8.49
N TYR A 105 -16.83 -16.31 -8.96
CA TYR A 105 -15.43 -16.11 -8.56
C TYR A 105 -14.94 -14.69 -8.93
N ASN A 106 -15.27 -14.20 -10.11
CA ASN A 106 -14.91 -12.86 -10.53
C ASN A 106 -15.46 -11.78 -9.56
N ILE A 107 -16.73 -11.89 -9.19
CA ILE A 107 -17.36 -10.95 -8.25
C ILE A 107 -16.76 -11.09 -6.85
N TRP A 108 -16.59 -12.32 -6.33
CA TRP A 108 -16.05 -12.53 -5.00
C TRP A 108 -14.61 -12.04 -4.86
N ILE A 109 -13.76 -12.28 -5.87
CA ILE A 109 -12.36 -11.81 -5.86
C ILE A 109 -12.33 -10.27 -5.92
N LEU A 110 -13.18 -9.63 -6.73
CA LEU A 110 -13.31 -8.19 -6.77
C LEU A 110 -13.71 -7.63 -5.40
N LEU A 111 -14.82 -8.13 -4.82
CA LEU A 111 -15.32 -7.66 -3.53
C LEU A 111 -14.29 -7.85 -2.42
N PHE A 112 -13.61 -9.00 -2.41
CA PHE A 112 -12.54 -9.28 -1.45
C PHE A 112 -11.40 -8.27 -1.55
N ASN A 113 -10.93 -7.95 -2.78
CA ASN A 113 -9.87 -6.98 -2.97
C ASN A 113 -10.28 -5.54 -2.63
N LEU A 114 -11.56 -5.22 -2.64
CA LEU A 114 -12.06 -3.89 -2.24
C LEU A 114 -12.24 -3.72 -0.72
N ILE A 115 -12.10 -4.79 0.08
CA ILE A 115 -12.18 -4.68 1.54
C ILE A 115 -11.01 -3.80 2.04
N PRO A 116 -11.27 -2.82 2.96
CA PRO A 116 -10.26 -1.89 3.44
C PRO A 116 -9.29 -2.54 4.44
N ILE A 117 -8.65 -3.62 4.02
CA ILE A 117 -7.71 -4.43 4.80
C ILE A 117 -6.37 -4.48 4.06
N TRP A 118 -5.27 -4.16 4.75
CA TRP A 118 -3.93 -4.41 4.24
C TRP A 118 -3.65 -5.93 4.17
N PRO A 119 -3.05 -6.47 3.09
CA PRO A 119 -2.44 -5.80 1.93
C PRO A 119 -3.35 -5.69 0.68
N LEU A 120 -4.67 -5.84 0.82
CA LEU A 120 -5.63 -5.78 -0.29
C LEU A 120 -5.69 -4.38 -0.92
N ASP A 121 -6.21 -4.27 -2.13
CA ASP A 121 -6.29 -2.99 -2.85
C ASP A 121 -7.17 -1.96 -2.15
N GLY A 122 -8.27 -2.40 -1.50
CA GLY A 122 -9.09 -1.55 -0.65
C GLY A 122 -8.28 -0.93 0.51
N GLY A 123 -7.38 -1.68 1.13
CA GLY A 123 -6.46 -1.18 2.14
C GLY A 123 -5.47 -0.14 1.59
N LYS A 124 -4.93 -0.39 0.38
CA LYS A 124 -4.07 0.59 -0.32
C LYS A 124 -4.84 1.86 -0.69
N CYS A 125 -6.10 1.75 -1.15
CA CYS A 125 -6.97 2.90 -1.40
C CYS A 125 -7.19 3.74 -0.15
N VAL A 126 -7.48 3.11 1.00
CA VAL A 126 -7.60 3.80 2.30
C VAL A 126 -6.30 4.50 2.67
N GLN A 127 -5.15 3.84 2.51
CA GLN A 127 -3.84 4.44 2.76
C GLN A 127 -3.63 5.70 1.90
N LEU A 128 -3.91 5.65 0.60
CA LEU A 128 -3.76 6.79 -0.31
C LEU A 128 -4.69 7.94 0.09
N GLY A 129 -5.94 7.64 0.43
CA GLY A 129 -6.90 8.64 0.92
C GLY A 129 -6.41 9.31 2.21
N LEU A 130 -5.98 8.53 3.20
CA LEU A 130 -5.47 9.07 4.46
C LEU A 130 -4.18 9.87 4.28
N THR A 131 -3.24 9.42 3.43
CA THR A 131 -1.98 10.14 3.18
C THR A 131 -2.15 11.44 2.40
N SER A 132 -3.28 11.61 1.70
CA SER A 132 -3.64 12.90 1.06
C SER A 132 -4.08 13.95 2.08
N LEU A 133 -4.71 13.53 3.18
CA LEU A 133 -5.31 14.41 4.19
C LEU A 133 -4.40 14.62 5.41
N PHE A 134 -3.76 13.59 5.88
CA PHE A 134 -2.99 13.55 7.14
C PHE A 134 -1.49 13.43 6.89
N PRO A 135 -0.64 13.76 7.91
CA PRO A 135 0.78 13.45 7.88
C PRO A 135 1.03 11.96 7.61
N PHE A 136 2.08 11.66 6.84
CA PHE A 136 2.35 10.30 6.36
C PHE A 136 2.39 9.26 7.48
N LYS A 137 3.13 9.54 8.58
CA LYS A 137 3.26 8.62 9.72
C LYS A 137 1.91 8.29 10.36
N THR A 138 1.09 9.31 10.62
CA THR A 138 -0.24 9.16 11.22
C THR A 138 -1.20 8.43 10.29
N ALA A 139 -1.21 8.81 9.00
CA ALA A 139 -2.04 8.18 7.98
C ALA A 139 -1.74 6.68 7.82
N TYR A 140 -0.45 6.33 7.80
CA TYR A 140 -0.01 4.94 7.71
C TYR A 140 -0.44 4.10 8.92
N GLN A 141 -0.27 4.63 10.13
CA GLN A 141 -0.73 3.96 11.35
C GLN A 141 -2.25 3.83 11.40
N ALA A 142 -2.99 4.89 11.02
CA ALA A 142 -4.44 4.86 10.97
C ALA A 142 -4.96 3.81 10.00
N MET A 143 -4.34 3.65 8.82
CA MET A 143 -4.69 2.60 7.87
C MET A 143 -4.55 1.20 8.50
N LEU A 144 -3.45 0.91 9.20
CA LEU A 144 -3.26 -0.38 9.86
C LEU A 144 -4.29 -0.63 10.98
N ILE A 145 -4.67 0.41 11.73
CA ILE A 145 -5.73 0.31 12.74
C ILE A 145 -7.08 0.01 12.09
N VAL A 146 -7.44 0.74 11.02
CA VAL A 146 -8.67 0.48 10.25
C VAL A 146 -8.68 -0.96 9.74
N SER A 147 -7.58 -1.41 9.13
CA SER A 147 -7.43 -2.78 8.65
C SER A 147 -7.68 -3.81 9.76
N LEU A 148 -7.05 -3.63 10.93
CA LEU A 148 -7.21 -4.52 12.07
C LEU A 148 -8.65 -4.55 12.59
N CYS A 149 -9.31 -3.39 12.69
CA CYS A 149 -10.72 -3.30 13.07
C CYS A 149 -11.64 -4.04 12.10
N PHE A 150 -11.39 -3.93 10.79
CA PHE A 150 -12.16 -4.67 9.78
C PHE A 150 -11.96 -6.18 9.88
N ILE A 151 -10.71 -6.66 10.06
CA ILE A 151 -10.43 -8.09 10.23
C ILE A 151 -11.17 -8.64 11.45
N ILE A 152 -11.02 -7.97 12.61
CA ILE A 152 -11.67 -8.38 13.85
C ILE A 152 -13.19 -8.33 13.69
N GLY A 153 -13.74 -7.29 13.08
CA GLY A 153 -15.17 -7.16 12.82
C GLY A 153 -15.71 -8.30 11.96
N ILE A 154 -15.04 -8.65 10.87
CA ILE A 154 -15.42 -9.77 10.00
C ILE A 154 -15.38 -11.11 10.77
N LEU A 155 -14.36 -11.33 11.57
CA LEU A 155 -14.23 -12.56 12.38
C LEU A 155 -15.34 -12.66 13.44
N ILE A 156 -15.66 -11.56 14.13
CA ILE A 156 -16.75 -11.53 15.14
C ILE A 156 -18.10 -11.76 14.46
N VAL A 157 -18.42 -11.00 13.42
CA VAL A 157 -19.71 -11.12 12.71
C VAL A 157 -19.85 -12.51 12.11
N GLY A 158 -18.80 -13.02 11.44
CA GLY A 158 -18.81 -14.35 10.86
C GLY A 158 -18.98 -15.47 11.90
N SER A 159 -18.43 -15.29 13.12
CA SER A 159 -18.63 -16.22 14.23
C SER A 159 -20.05 -16.17 14.80
N LEU A 160 -20.60 -14.98 15.00
CA LEU A 160 -21.94 -14.77 15.56
C LEU A 160 -23.03 -15.38 14.66
N TYR A 161 -22.89 -15.25 13.35
CA TYR A 161 -23.86 -15.77 12.37
C TYR A 161 -23.52 -17.19 11.89
N MET A 162 -22.52 -17.86 12.48
CA MET A 162 -22.05 -19.20 12.09
C MET A 162 -21.71 -19.34 10.58
N ILE A 163 -21.34 -18.26 9.93
CA ILE A 163 -20.96 -18.23 8.51
C ILE A 163 -19.45 -18.50 8.34
N LEU A 164 -18.70 -18.52 9.43
CA LEU A 164 -17.26 -18.66 9.42
C LEU A 164 -16.87 -20.09 9.00
N THR A 165 -16.33 -20.21 7.79
CA THR A 165 -15.74 -21.46 7.30
C THR A 165 -14.30 -21.61 7.78
N MET A 166 -13.78 -22.85 7.78
CA MET A 166 -12.35 -23.08 8.06
C MET A 166 -11.43 -22.27 7.15
N SER A 167 -11.79 -22.14 5.87
CA SER A 167 -11.04 -21.32 4.91
C SER A 167 -11.06 -19.83 5.29
N GLY A 168 -12.20 -19.32 5.77
CA GLY A 168 -12.33 -17.95 6.25
C GLY A 168 -11.49 -17.68 7.50
N ILE A 169 -11.40 -18.64 8.43
CA ILE A 169 -10.55 -18.54 9.62
C ILE A 169 -9.06 -18.48 9.21
N VAL A 170 -8.62 -19.40 8.34
CA VAL A 170 -7.22 -19.42 7.86
C VAL A 170 -6.86 -18.12 7.15
N LEU A 171 -7.76 -17.60 6.30
CA LEU A 171 -7.58 -16.33 5.62
C LEU A 171 -7.53 -15.16 6.61
N GLY A 172 -8.40 -15.15 7.61
CA GLY A 172 -8.39 -14.14 8.68
C GLY A 172 -7.09 -14.13 9.48
N ILE A 173 -6.58 -15.32 9.85
CA ILE A 173 -5.29 -15.47 10.54
C ILE A 173 -4.15 -14.95 9.66
N PHE A 174 -4.15 -15.27 8.38
CA PHE A 174 -3.15 -14.76 7.43
C PHE A 174 -3.17 -13.23 7.35
N LEU A 175 -4.33 -12.62 7.17
CA LEU A 175 -4.48 -11.17 7.13
C LEU A 175 -4.04 -10.49 8.45
N LEU A 176 -4.35 -11.09 9.59
CA LEU A 176 -3.86 -10.64 10.90
C LEU A 176 -2.33 -10.68 10.97
N GLN A 177 -1.72 -11.79 10.52
CA GLN A 177 -0.27 -11.94 10.50
C GLN A 177 0.39 -10.86 9.63
N GLU A 178 -0.11 -10.61 8.41
CA GLU A 178 0.40 -9.56 7.52
C GLU A 178 0.30 -8.18 8.16
N ASN A 179 -0.82 -7.85 8.82
CA ASN A 179 -0.99 -6.57 9.52
C ASN A 179 -0.02 -6.44 10.71
N ILE A 180 0.23 -7.50 11.47
CA ILE A 180 1.21 -7.49 12.58
C ILE A 180 2.63 -7.27 12.04
N VAL A 181 3.00 -7.95 10.95
CA VAL A 181 4.31 -7.79 10.31
C VAL A 181 4.49 -6.35 9.83
N GLU A 182 3.47 -5.79 9.17
CA GLU A 182 3.50 -4.43 8.66
C GLU A 182 3.52 -3.39 9.79
N TRP A 183 2.80 -3.64 10.89
CA TRP A 183 2.89 -2.81 12.09
C TRP A 183 4.31 -2.75 12.68
N LYS A 184 5.04 -3.88 12.68
CA LYS A 184 6.45 -3.90 13.10
C LYS A 184 7.35 -3.11 12.14
N ARG A 185 7.05 -3.13 10.85
CA ARG A 185 7.82 -2.42 9.80
C ARG A 185 7.53 -0.92 9.72
N ARG A 186 6.54 -0.38 10.42
CA ARG A 186 6.07 1.02 10.30
C ARG A 186 7.18 2.07 10.43
N HIS A 187 8.16 1.84 11.30
CA HIS A 187 9.30 2.75 11.45
C HIS A 187 10.22 2.73 10.23
N TYR A 188 10.52 1.55 9.71
CA TYR A 188 11.31 1.39 8.49
C TYR A 188 10.62 2.07 7.30
N ILE A 189 9.32 1.89 7.13
CA ILE A 189 8.54 2.51 6.06
C ILE A 189 8.58 4.04 6.17
N PHE A 190 8.47 4.58 7.39
CA PHE A 190 8.59 6.02 7.61
C PHE A 190 9.99 6.54 7.28
N MET A 191 11.06 5.85 7.67
CA MET A 191 12.43 6.23 7.32
C MET A 191 12.68 6.15 5.81
N ARG A 192 12.16 5.13 5.13
CA ARG A 192 12.21 5.02 3.67
C ARG A 192 11.46 6.17 2.99
N PHE A 193 10.30 6.56 3.50
CA PHE A 193 9.57 7.74 3.02
C PHE A 193 10.43 9.02 3.10
N LEU A 194 11.10 9.27 4.23
CA LEU A 194 11.98 10.43 4.41
C LEU A 194 13.19 10.37 3.48
N LEU A 195 13.79 9.19 3.29
CA LEU A 195 14.93 9.00 2.40
C LEU A 195 14.55 9.27 0.94
N ASN A 196 13.44 8.69 0.46
CA ASN A 196 12.94 8.96 -0.90
C ASN A 196 12.66 10.44 -1.11
N ARG A 197 12.15 11.11 -0.07
CA ARG A 197 11.86 12.53 -0.10
C ARG A 197 13.12 13.39 -0.19
N SER A 198 14.19 13.02 0.52
CA SER A 198 15.49 13.74 0.45
C SER A 198 16.12 13.68 -0.94
N GLN A 199 15.80 12.66 -1.73
CA GLN A 199 16.32 12.46 -3.09
C GLN A 199 15.40 13.04 -4.18
N SER A 200 14.15 13.35 -3.82
CA SER A 200 13.13 13.82 -4.77
C SER A 200 13.27 15.34 -5.02
N LYS A 201 13.28 15.70 -6.31
CA LYS A 201 13.22 17.11 -6.76
C LYS A 201 11.78 17.56 -7.07
N GLN A 202 10.77 16.90 -6.49
CA GLN A 202 9.37 17.24 -6.81
C GLN A 202 9.02 18.66 -6.34
N LYS A 203 8.47 19.46 -7.25
CA LYS A 203 7.88 20.77 -6.96
C LYS A 203 6.50 20.56 -6.35
N SER A 204 6.42 20.50 -5.03
CA SER A 204 5.17 20.44 -4.28
C SER A 204 4.81 21.80 -3.70
N LYS A 205 3.56 21.95 -3.24
CA LYS A 205 3.10 23.17 -2.57
C LYS A 205 3.95 23.43 -1.32
N LYS A 206 4.63 24.57 -1.26
CA LYS A 206 5.43 24.95 -0.08
C LYS A 206 4.50 25.26 1.09
N GLN A 207 4.82 24.69 2.25
CA GLN A 207 4.17 24.97 3.53
C GLN A 207 5.22 25.40 4.54
N ILE A 208 4.91 26.43 5.32
CA ILE A 208 5.79 26.93 6.38
C ILE A 208 5.33 26.29 7.68
N VAL A 209 6.27 25.70 8.40
CA VAL A 209 6.05 25.15 9.75
C VAL A 209 6.94 25.91 10.71
N GLU A 210 6.34 26.55 11.71
CA GLU A 210 7.08 27.18 12.81
C GLU A 210 7.54 26.10 13.79
N VAL A 211 8.81 26.14 14.13
CA VAL A 211 9.46 25.14 14.97
C VAL A 211 10.32 25.81 16.05
N GLU A 212 10.40 25.19 17.22
CA GLU A 212 11.29 25.64 18.28
C GLU A 212 12.69 25.06 18.08
N PRO A 213 13.77 25.80 18.44
CA PRO A 213 15.15 25.31 18.30
C PRO A 213 15.44 24.01 19.04
N SER A 214 14.72 23.75 20.15
CA SER A 214 14.84 22.52 20.97
C SER A 214 14.14 21.31 20.38
N THR A 215 13.32 21.50 19.34
CA THR A 215 12.53 20.40 18.74
C THR A 215 13.44 19.44 17.98
N SER A 216 13.27 18.14 18.24
CA SER A 216 13.94 17.09 17.47
C SER A 216 13.49 17.11 16.01
N LEU A 217 14.42 16.99 15.07
CA LEU A 217 14.13 16.89 13.64
C LEU A 217 13.20 15.71 13.32
N TYR A 218 13.37 14.59 14.01
CA TYR A 218 12.46 13.44 13.86
C TYR A 218 11.00 13.83 14.16
N HIS A 219 10.76 14.62 15.23
CA HIS A 219 9.40 15.08 15.56
C HIS A 219 8.83 15.97 14.47
N VAL A 220 9.63 16.91 13.94
CA VAL A 220 9.21 17.77 12.83
C VAL A 220 8.81 16.95 11.61
N PHE A 221 9.58 15.92 11.26
CA PHE A 221 9.30 15.06 10.12
C PHE A 221 8.01 14.24 10.29
N THR A 222 7.56 14.00 11.52
CA THR A 222 6.27 13.33 11.75
C THR A 222 5.06 14.15 11.28
N LEU A 223 5.23 15.47 11.11
CA LEU A 223 4.20 16.39 10.61
C LEU A 223 4.13 16.43 9.08
N PHE A 224 5.09 15.82 8.38
CA PHE A 224 5.19 15.91 6.93
C PHE A 224 4.09 15.12 6.23
N LYS A 225 3.34 15.85 5.36
CA LYS A 225 2.39 15.27 4.42
C LYS A 225 3.11 14.89 3.13
N ARG A 226 2.60 13.91 2.44
CA ARG A 226 3.20 13.43 1.19
C ARG A 226 3.11 14.44 0.04
N SER A 227 2.06 15.23 0.01
CA SER A 227 1.73 16.17 -1.08
C SER A 227 2.35 17.56 -0.92
N SER A 228 3.04 17.85 0.17
CA SER A 228 3.55 19.20 0.50
C SER A 228 5.05 19.20 0.69
N HIS A 229 5.71 20.32 0.37
CA HIS A 229 7.11 20.56 0.68
C HIS A 229 7.21 21.59 1.80
N TYR A 230 8.12 21.41 2.76
CA TYR A 230 8.14 22.19 3.98
C TYR A 230 9.33 23.13 4.06
N GLN A 231 9.06 24.32 4.57
CA GLN A 231 10.06 25.26 5.01
C GLN A 231 9.92 25.43 6.52
N LEU A 232 11.01 25.24 7.25
CA LEU A 232 11.04 25.34 8.72
C LEU A 232 11.43 26.75 9.09
N LYS A 233 10.48 27.52 9.68
CA LYS A 233 10.72 28.84 10.24
C LYS A 233 10.99 28.70 11.73
N ILE A 234 12.10 29.27 12.21
CA ILE A 234 12.50 29.14 13.61
C ILE A 234 11.89 30.29 14.39
N ARG A 235 11.12 29.95 15.43
CA ARG A 235 10.30 30.91 16.19
C ARG A 235 11.07 32.04 16.88
N GLN A 236 12.36 31.86 17.21
CA GLN A 236 13.20 32.83 17.90
C GLN A 236 14.13 33.60 16.97
N TRP A 237 14.25 33.25 15.71
CA TRP A 237 15.17 33.84 14.74
C TRP A 237 14.41 34.16 13.46
N ASP A 238 13.96 35.42 13.38
CA ASP A 238 13.00 35.88 12.36
C ASP A 238 13.46 35.70 10.90
N GLU A 239 14.75 35.53 10.64
CA GLU A 239 15.32 35.39 9.29
C GLU A 239 15.78 33.97 8.94
N ALA A 240 15.82 33.05 9.90
CA ALA A 240 16.34 31.71 9.64
C ALA A 240 15.25 30.76 9.13
N VAL A 241 15.20 30.59 7.82
CA VAL A 241 14.37 29.58 7.15
C VAL A 241 15.26 28.42 6.71
N ILE A 242 14.95 27.22 7.17
CA ILE A 242 15.64 25.99 6.78
C ILE A 242 14.78 25.27 5.75
N GLU A 243 15.38 24.90 4.62
CA GLU A 243 14.69 24.07 3.64
C GLU A 243 14.63 22.61 4.09
N GLU A 244 13.56 21.94 3.74
CA GLU A 244 13.32 20.53 4.05
C GLU A 244 14.48 19.62 3.66
N ASN A 245 15.04 19.83 2.46
CA ASN A 245 16.14 19.01 1.96
C ASN A 245 17.42 19.18 2.79
N GLU A 246 17.67 20.39 3.32
CA GLU A 246 18.80 20.64 4.23
C GLU A 246 18.60 19.89 5.55
N ALA A 247 17.39 19.96 6.11
CA ALA A 247 17.06 19.28 7.37
C ALA A 247 17.16 17.74 7.23
N LEU A 248 16.66 17.18 6.12
CA LEU A 248 16.76 15.74 5.82
C LEU A 248 18.22 15.33 5.60
N ALA A 249 19.00 16.10 4.84
CA ALA A 249 20.41 15.82 4.60
C ALA A 249 21.21 15.83 5.91
N PHE A 250 20.96 16.79 6.81
CA PHE A 250 21.61 16.84 8.11
C PHE A 250 21.24 15.65 8.98
N PHE A 251 19.95 15.28 9.02
CA PHE A 251 19.46 14.13 9.75
C PHE A 251 20.11 12.81 9.31
N PHE A 252 20.20 12.57 8.00
CA PHE A 252 20.78 11.33 7.46
C PHE A 252 22.32 11.28 7.52
N LYS A 253 23.02 12.42 7.70
CA LYS A 253 24.46 12.43 7.92
C LYS A 253 24.87 11.88 9.30
N GLY A 254 23.92 11.77 10.25
CA GLY A 254 24.16 11.06 11.50
C GLY A 254 25.09 11.77 12.49
N HIS A 255 25.10 13.09 12.52
CA HIS A 255 26.00 13.87 13.40
C HIS A 255 25.73 13.66 14.90
N THR A 256 24.47 13.39 15.28
CA THR A 256 24.05 13.12 16.66
C THR A 256 22.95 12.06 16.68
N ALA A 257 22.79 11.35 17.82
CA ALA A 257 21.78 10.28 17.95
C ALA A 257 20.33 10.81 17.82
N GLN A 258 20.07 12.03 18.26
CA GLN A 258 18.77 12.71 18.17
C GLN A 258 18.99 14.18 17.79
N PRO A 259 19.24 14.47 16.52
CA PRO A 259 19.55 15.83 16.09
C PRO A 259 18.35 16.75 16.29
N THR A 260 18.61 17.91 16.89
CA THR A 260 17.67 19.02 17.06
C THR A 260 17.87 20.07 15.98
N ILE A 261 16.92 20.99 15.86
CA ILE A 261 17.05 22.14 14.97
C ILE A 261 18.23 23.01 15.40
N ARG A 262 18.47 23.17 16.71
CA ARG A 262 19.61 23.91 17.23
C ARG A 262 20.95 23.32 16.78
N ASP A 263 21.11 22.00 16.83
CA ASP A 263 22.34 21.33 16.39
C ASP A 263 22.63 21.59 14.91
N MET A 264 21.59 21.60 14.09
CA MET A 264 21.72 21.91 12.67
C MET A 264 22.17 23.34 12.41
N ILE A 265 21.66 24.31 13.18
CA ILE A 265 22.04 25.72 13.04
C ILE A 265 23.50 25.92 13.43
N TYR A 266 23.92 25.42 14.60
CA TYR A 266 25.31 25.47 15.03
C TYR A 266 26.27 24.86 14.00
N PHE A 267 25.87 23.74 13.40
CA PHE A 267 26.68 23.12 12.35
C PHE A 267 26.78 23.99 11.08
N LYS A 268 25.71 24.73 10.75
CA LYS A 268 25.70 25.64 9.59
C LYS A 268 26.52 26.89 9.82
N GLU A 269 26.63 27.36 11.06
CA GLU A 269 27.46 28.53 11.43
C GLU A 269 28.96 28.18 11.49
N MET A 270 29.33 26.93 11.71
CA MET A 270 30.70 26.46 11.82
C MET A 270 31.34 26.04 10.47
N ASN A 271 30.55 25.89 9.40
CA ASN A 271 31.02 25.55 8.06
C ASN A 271 30.63 26.60 7.04
#